data_c5634a63ee2d85cf80ac0b56dbf7a50c
#
_entry.id   c5634a63ee2d85cf80ac0b56dbf7a50c
#
_cell.length_a   1.000
_cell.length_b   1.000
_cell.length_c   1.000
_cell.angle_alpha   90.00
_cell.angle_beta   90.00
_cell.angle_gamma   90.00
#
_symmetry.space_group_name_H-M   'P 1'
#
loop_
_entity.id
_entity.type
_entity.pdbx_description
1 polymer ?
#
loop_
_entity_poly.entity_id
_entity_poly.type
_entity_poly.pdbx_seq_one_letter_code
_entity_poly.pdbx_strand_id
1 'polypeptide(L)'
;MKKLVSCLLGIGVIASAAFAGTEYSGKVMKQVAAPPPCPEWYADREFNVSLWGTYIFTGNNWQNDRYLEADHAWGGGIDLKYFFMRYIGVGIEGWAVDARQARQDVFVDFSDGIFSSSVHHESNAIGSVLGTLTLRYPIPCTRFSPYIFGGAGAIFGGGQRPINRFVREGFINQGGEGFDIFQTVGQTDSQTQAIGQVGGGLEIRLTPHIGWVSDFSWNFVDGPKNNFGMARTGVNFAF
;
A
#
# COMPACT_ATOMS: atom_id res chain seq x y z
N MET A 1 18.42 -19.14 5.23
CA MET A 1 18.47 -18.05 6.21
C MET A 1 19.87 -17.55 6.59
N LYS A 2 20.98 -18.21 6.19
CA LYS A 2 22.36 -17.78 6.53
C LYS A 2 22.99 -16.74 5.58
N LYS A 3 22.36 -16.45 4.43
CA LYS A 3 22.91 -15.51 3.42
C LYS A 3 22.42 -14.06 3.55
N LEU A 4 21.39 -13.80 4.38
CA LEU A 4 20.85 -12.45 4.59
C LEU A 4 21.57 -11.65 5.68
N VAL A 5 22.28 -12.32 6.57
CA VAL A 5 23.01 -11.68 7.69
C VAL A 5 24.34 -11.08 7.22
N SER A 6 24.92 -11.58 6.13
CA SER A 6 26.21 -11.10 5.62
C SER A 6 26.14 -9.76 4.86
N CYS A 7 24.96 -9.36 4.37
CA CYS A 7 24.83 -8.05 3.67
C CYS A 7 24.66 -6.85 4.63
N LEU A 8 24.18 -7.08 5.86
CA LEU A 8 24.00 -6.01 6.85
C LEU A 8 25.27 -5.60 7.59
N LEU A 9 26.29 -6.46 7.60
CA LEU A 9 27.60 -6.18 8.22
C LEU A 9 28.57 -5.41 7.32
N GLY A 10 28.29 -5.30 6.03
CA GLY A 10 29.16 -4.62 5.05
C GLY A 10 29.03 -3.09 5.01
N ILE A 11 27.98 -2.51 5.58
CA ILE A 11 27.69 -1.07 5.49
C ILE A 11 28.30 -0.27 6.66
N GLY A 12 28.78 -0.96 7.70
CA GLY A 12 29.27 -0.31 8.94
C GLY A 12 30.72 0.15 8.93
N VAL A 13 31.55 -0.11 7.90
CA VAL A 13 33.02 0.05 8.00
C VAL A 13 33.57 1.22 7.19
N ILE A 14 32.77 2.02 6.48
CA ILE A 14 33.29 3.12 5.63
C ILE A 14 33.31 4.50 6.33
N ALA A 15 33.00 4.60 7.61
CA ALA A 15 32.89 5.89 8.30
C ALA A 15 34.11 6.30 9.14
N SER A 16 35.27 5.66 9.00
CA SER A 16 36.44 6.02 9.79
C SER A 16 37.70 6.17 8.93
N ALA A 17 37.77 7.25 8.15
CA ALA A 17 39.00 7.65 7.54
C ALA A 17 39.17 9.19 7.53
N ALA A 18 40.21 9.61 8.21
CA ALA A 18 41.00 10.83 7.98
C ALA A 18 40.58 12.10 8.72
N PHE A 19 40.99 12.21 9.98
CA PHE A 19 41.49 13.48 10.47
C PHE A 19 43.02 13.35 10.72
N ALA A 20 43.81 13.54 9.68
CA ALA A 20 45.23 13.85 9.82
C ALA A 20 45.39 15.37 9.71
N GLY A 21 45.47 16.02 10.85
CA GLY A 21 45.77 17.45 10.94
C GLY A 21 47.22 17.70 10.58
N THR A 22 47.47 18.45 9.53
CA THR A 22 48.76 19.07 9.28
C THR A 22 48.90 20.33 10.12
N GLU A 23 49.87 20.38 11.02
CA GLU A 23 50.27 21.59 11.73
C GLU A 23 50.72 22.66 10.71
N TYR A 24 49.91 23.72 10.58
CA TYR A 24 50.25 24.86 9.75
C TYR A 24 50.93 25.94 10.57
N SER A 25 52.22 26.09 10.32
CA SER A 25 53.11 27.18 10.81
C SER A 25 52.56 28.55 10.39
N GLY A 26 52.20 29.37 11.37
CA GLY A 26 52.22 30.83 11.50
C GLY A 26 52.10 31.74 10.30
N LYS A 27 51.15 31.52 9.37
CA LYS A 27 50.73 32.55 8.41
C LYS A 27 49.29 32.95 8.73
N VAL A 28 49.07 34.28 8.78
CA VAL A 28 47.76 34.92 9.03
C VAL A 28 46.65 34.09 8.41
N MET A 29 45.87 33.41 9.24
CA MET A 29 44.72 32.69 8.79
C MET A 29 43.77 33.71 8.15
N LYS A 30 43.68 33.72 6.82
CA LYS A 30 42.51 34.27 6.16
C LYS A 30 41.30 33.59 6.80
N GLN A 31 40.48 34.36 7.52
CA GLN A 31 39.22 33.86 8.04
C GLN A 31 38.47 33.22 6.89
N VAL A 32 38.50 31.89 6.80
CA VAL A 32 37.68 31.16 5.84
C VAL A 32 36.23 31.44 6.25
N ALA A 33 35.54 32.18 5.40
CA ALA A 33 34.12 32.44 5.64
C ALA A 33 33.41 31.10 5.92
N ALA A 34 32.70 31.03 7.03
CA ALA A 34 31.95 29.83 7.36
C ALA A 34 31.05 29.44 6.15
N PRO A 35 31.04 28.17 5.75
CA PRO A 35 30.20 27.74 4.65
C PRO A 35 28.77 28.17 4.94
N PRO A 36 28.00 28.62 3.92
CA PRO A 36 26.63 29.05 4.12
C PRO A 36 25.83 27.93 4.78
N PRO A 37 24.93 28.29 5.73
CA PRO A 37 24.12 27.28 6.40
C PRO A 37 23.33 26.48 5.38
N CYS A 38 23.24 25.17 5.59
CA CYS A 38 22.46 24.29 4.73
C CYS A 38 20.97 24.68 4.73
N PRO A 39 20.30 24.66 3.57
CA PRO A 39 18.86 24.87 3.53
C PRO A 39 18.13 23.86 4.41
N GLU A 40 17.22 24.31 5.23
CA GLU A 40 16.34 23.45 6.02
C GLU A 40 15.17 22.99 5.13
N TRP A 41 15.21 21.75 4.69
CA TRP A 41 14.17 21.14 3.86
C TRP A 41 13.03 20.53 4.66
N TYR A 42 13.26 20.21 5.92
CA TYR A 42 12.35 19.53 6.82
C TYR A 42 12.32 20.25 8.17
N ALA A 43 11.15 20.74 8.56
CA ALA A 43 10.99 21.51 9.78
C ALA A 43 10.48 20.64 10.93
N ASP A 44 10.67 21.15 12.15
CA ASP A 44 9.93 20.68 13.32
C ASP A 44 8.53 21.33 13.30
N ARG A 45 7.51 20.65 13.82
CA ARG A 45 6.11 21.09 13.88
C ARG A 45 5.51 21.33 12.49
N GLU A 46 5.81 20.45 11.55
CA GLU A 46 5.38 20.51 10.16
C GLU A 46 4.09 19.73 9.97
N PHE A 47 3.11 20.35 9.31
CA PHE A 47 1.88 19.67 8.89
C PHE A 47 1.99 19.30 7.41
N ASN A 48 1.77 18.04 7.11
CA ASN A 48 1.88 17.48 5.78
C ASN A 48 0.55 16.96 5.27
N VAL A 49 0.24 17.28 4.01
CA VAL A 49 -0.88 16.73 3.26
C VAL A 49 -0.32 16.02 2.04
N SER A 50 -0.49 14.71 1.96
CA SER A 50 -0.05 13.93 0.81
C SER A 50 -1.25 13.44 0.00
N LEU A 51 -1.16 13.56 -1.32
CA LEU A 51 -2.08 12.97 -2.28
C LEU A 51 -1.30 11.96 -3.12
N TRP A 52 -1.78 10.74 -3.24
CA TRP A 52 -1.04 9.67 -3.89
C TRP A 52 -1.94 8.69 -4.66
N GLY A 53 -1.37 8.13 -5.72
CA GLY A 53 -1.92 6.99 -6.42
C GLY A 53 -1.33 5.70 -5.88
N THR A 54 -2.08 4.61 -5.96
CA THR A 54 -1.66 3.31 -5.47
C THR A 54 -1.94 2.18 -6.44
N TYR A 55 -1.09 1.18 -6.35
CA TYR A 55 -1.25 -0.13 -6.97
C TYR A 55 -1.15 -1.21 -5.90
N ILE A 56 -2.18 -2.03 -5.78
CA ILE A 56 -2.23 -3.16 -4.86
C ILE A 56 -1.93 -4.44 -5.63
N PHE A 57 -1.12 -5.30 -5.03
CA PHE A 57 -0.78 -6.60 -5.58
C PHE A 57 -0.68 -7.65 -4.46
N THR A 58 -0.97 -8.89 -4.82
CA THR A 58 -0.73 -10.05 -3.94
C THR A 58 0.00 -11.14 -4.72
N GLY A 59 0.36 -12.20 -4.01
CA GLY A 59 0.86 -13.41 -4.68
C GLY A 59 -0.23 -14.11 -5.52
N ASN A 60 0.19 -14.89 -6.51
CA ASN A 60 -0.55 -15.48 -7.63
C ASN A 60 -1.79 -16.36 -7.33
N ASN A 61 -2.31 -16.40 -6.10
CA ASN A 61 -3.45 -17.23 -5.73
C ASN A 61 -4.55 -16.40 -5.07
N TRP A 62 -5.11 -15.45 -5.81
CA TRP A 62 -6.33 -14.77 -5.41
C TRP A 62 -7.51 -15.74 -5.59
N GLN A 63 -7.99 -16.23 -4.47
CA GLN A 63 -9.17 -17.08 -4.44
C GLN A 63 -10.36 -16.23 -3.98
N ASN A 64 -11.55 -16.61 -4.39
CA ASN A 64 -12.82 -15.93 -4.09
C ASN A 64 -13.16 -15.85 -2.58
N ASP A 65 -12.32 -16.39 -1.70
CA ASP A 65 -12.46 -16.37 -0.25
C ASP A 65 -11.61 -15.29 0.44
N ARG A 66 -10.95 -14.40 -0.32
CA ARG A 66 -10.12 -13.32 0.20
C ARG A 66 -10.89 -12.00 0.28
N TYR A 67 -10.43 -11.12 1.16
CA TYR A 67 -11.09 -9.84 1.40
C TYR A 67 -11.15 -8.94 0.16
N LEU A 68 -10.07 -8.83 -0.60
CA LEU A 68 -9.99 -7.99 -1.80
C LEU A 68 -10.60 -8.65 -3.06
N GLU A 69 -10.64 -9.97 -3.11
CA GLU A 69 -11.20 -10.78 -4.22
C GLU A 69 -10.73 -10.39 -5.64
N ALA A 70 -9.57 -9.75 -5.77
CA ALA A 70 -9.05 -9.23 -7.03
C ALA A 70 -7.57 -9.52 -7.20
N ASP A 71 -7.12 -9.75 -8.44
CA ASP A 71 -5.70 -10.02 -8.74
C ASP A 71 -4.83 -8.78 -8.53
N HIS A 72 -5.38 -7.61 -8.80
CA HIS A 72 -4.76 -6.31 -8.64
C HIS A 72 -5.82 -5.23 -8.50
N ALA A 73 -5.46 -4.13 -7.87
CA ALA A 73 -6.34 -2.99 -7.71
C ALA A 73 -5.57 -1.68 -7.90
N TRP A 74 -6.23 -0.70 -8.50
CA TRP A 74 -5.73 0.65 -8.65
C TRP A 74 -6.59 1.60 -7.83
N GLY A 75 -5.97 2.63 -7.32
CA GLY A 75 -6.68 3.63 -6.56
C GLY A 75 -5.82 4.79 -6.14
N GLY A 76 -6.20 5.42 -5.06
CA GLY A 76 -5.47 6.53 -4.50
C GLY A 76 -5.93 6.85 -3.08
N GLY A 77 -5.24 7.78 -2.46
CA GLY A 77 -5.55 8.19 -1.11
C GLY A 77 -5.00 9.54 -0.73
N ILE A 78 -5.35 9.92 0.46
CA ILE A 78 -4.91 11.14 1.12
C ILE A 78 -4.31 10.76 2.49
N ASP A 79 -3.28 11.47 2.87
CA ASP A 79 -2.61 11.30 4.15
C ASP A 79 -2.39 12.68 4.78
N LEU A 80 -2.81 12.82 6.02
CA LEU A 80 -2.68 14.02 6.83
C LEU A 80 -1.76 13.68 7.99
N LYS A 81 -0.56 14.26 8.02
CA LYS A 81 0.47 13.98 9.05
C LYS A 81 0.91 15.26 9.76
N TYR A 82 1.12 15.15 11.04
CA TYR A 82 1.75 16.18 11.85
C TYR A 82 3.05 15.67 12.45
N PHE A 83 4.15 16.30 12.10
CA PHE A 83 5.47 16.02 12.63
C PHE A 83 5.78 16.97 13.80
N PHE A 84 5.77 16.46 15.04
CA PHE A 84 6.15 17.30 16.22
C PHE A 84 7.64 17.57 16.24
N MET A 85 8.42 16.68 15.70
CA MET A 85 9.85 16.79 15.44
C MET A 85 10.06 16.37 14.00
N ARG A 86 11.10 16.89 13.36
CA ARG A 86 11.45 16.52 11.97
C ARG A 86 11.58 15.01 11.70
N TYR A 87 11.66 14.20 12.78
CA TYR A 87 11.87 12.75 12.71
C TYR A 87 10.62 11.92 12.98
N ILE A 88 9.66 12.45 13.75
CA ILE A 88 8.52 11.69 14.27
C ILE A 88 7.23 12.42 13.98
N GLY A 89 6.30 11.76 13.31
CA GLY A 89 4.97 12.27 12.99
C GLY A 89 3.87 11.25 13.21
N VAL A 90 2.69 11.75 13.51
CA VAL A 90 1.45 10.96 13.55
C VAL A 90 0.50 11.48 12.50
N GLY A 91 -0.39 10.63 12.03
CA GLY A 91 -1.32 11.03 10.97
C GLY A 91 -2.55 10.15 10.88
N ILE A 92 -3.39 10.54 9.94
CA ILE A 92 -4.56 9.77 9.50
C ILE A 92 -4.42 9.60 7.98
N GLU A 93 -4.53 8.36 7.55
CA GLU A 93 -4.48 7.95 6.15
C GLU A 93 -5.84 7.41 5.73
N GLY A 94 -6.33 7.84 4.56
CA GLY A 94 -7.52 7.28 3.93
C GLY A 94 -7.24 6.95 2.48
N TRP A 95 -7.67 5.77 2.02
CA TRP A 95 -7.52 5.37 0.63
C TRP A 95 -8.72 4.58 0.13
N ALA A 96 -8.90 4.61 -1.18
CA ALA A 96 -9.88 3.81 -1.88
C ALA A 96 -9.28 3.22 -3.16
N VAL A 97 -9.64 1.99 -3.47
CA VAL A 97 -9.21 1.26 -4.66
C VAL A 97 -10.38 0.60 -5.35
N ASP A 98 -10.27 0.48 -6.67
CA ASP A 98 -11.16 -0.30 -7.51
C ASP A 98 -10.61 -1.71 -7.66
N ALA A 99 -11.18 -2.64 -6.90
CA ALA A 99 -10.84 -4.05 -6.96
C ALA A 99 -11.67 -4.73 -8.05
N ARG A 100 -11.00 -5.15 -9.13
CA ARG A 100 -11.66 -5.83 -10.25
C ARG A 100 -11.66 -7.32 -10.04
N GLN A 101 -12.84 -7.88 -9.90
CA GLN A 101 -13.08 -9.30 -9.75
C GLN A 101 -13.45 -9.91 -11.10
N ALA A 102 -12.75 -10.98 -11.49
CA ALA A 102 -13.18 -11.81 -12.62
C ALA A 102 -14.14 -12.87 -12.12
N ARG A 103 -15.40 -12.80 -12.55
CA ARG A 103 -16.40 -13.83 -12.31
C ARG A 103 -16.52 -14.69 -13.54
N GLN A 104 -16.44 -16.01 -13.34
CA GLN A 104 -16.74 -16.98 -14.37
C GLN A 104 -18.11 -17.58 -14.09
N ASP A 105 -19.10 -17.21 -14.89
CA ASP A 105 -20.39 -17.87 -14.93
C ASP A 105 -20.30 -19.04 -15.90
N VAL A 106 -20.49 -20.25 -15.40
CA VAL A 106 -20.56 -21.45 -16.21
C VAL A 106 -22.02 -21.84 -16.38
N PHE A 107 -22.52 -21.70 -17.59
CA PHE A 107 -23.82 -22.21 -17.97
C PHE A 107 -23.66 -23.54 -18.70
N VAL A 108 -24.27 -24.59 -18.17
CA VAL A 108 -24.22 -25.93 -18.77
C VAL A 108 -25.62 -26.27 -19.23
N ASP A 109 -25.85 -26.30 -20.56
CA ASP A 109 -27.06 -26.82 -21.12
C ASP A 109 -26.86 -28.29 -21.50
N PHE A 110 -27.50 -29.17 -20.75
CA PHE A 110 -27.39 -30.60 -20.94
C PHE A 110 -28.27 -31.14 -22.07
N SER A 111 -29.24 -30.34 -22.56
CA SER A 111 -30.14 -30.77 -23.65
C SER A 111 -29.46 -30.82 -25.00
N ASP A 112 -28.56 -29.87 -25.26
CA ASP A 112 -27.85 -29.73 -26.54
C ASP A 112 -26.32 -29.92 -26.40
N GLY A 113 -25.81 -30.24 -25.22
CA GLY A 113 -24.38 -30.42 -24.99
C GLY A 113 -23.57 -29.11 -25.08
N ILE A 114 -24.21 -27.96 -24.99
CA ILE A 114 -23.57 -26.64 -25.11
C ILE A 114 -23.05 -26.21 -23.74
N PHE A 115 -21.73 -26.04 -23.66
CA PHE A 115 -21.07 -25.37 -22.51
C PHE A 115 -20.85 -23.91 -22.90
N SER A 116 -21.50 -23.00 -22.22
CA SER A 116 -21.22 -21.57 -22.32
C SER A 116 -20.56 -21.09 -21.05
N SER A 117 -19.40 -20.48 -21.19
CA SER A 117 -18.70 -19.84 -20.10
C SER A 117 -18.56 -18.37 -20.42
N SER A 118 -19.11 -17.50 -19.59
CA SER A 118 -18.91 -16.05 -19.70
C SER A 118 -18.11 -15.56 -18.52
N VAL A 119 -17.10 -14.71 -18.79
CA VAL A 119 -16.32 -14.04 -17.75
C VAL A 119 -16.84 -12.61 -17.65
N HIS A 120 -17.45 -12.28 -16.52
CA HIS A 120 -17.84 -10.93 -16.17
C HIS A 120 -16.81 -10.31 -15.23
N HIS A 121 -16.43 -9.06 -15.48
CA HIS A 121 -15.60 -8.28 -14.58
C HIS A 121 -16.52 -7.37 -13.77
N GLU A 122 -16.61 -7.65 -12.48
CA GLU A 122 -17.28 -6.77 -11.52
C GLU A 122 -16.23 -5.91 -10.80
N SER A 123 -16.57 -4.65 -10.57
CA SER A 123 -15.73 -3.65 -9.94
C SER A 123 -16.29 -3.34 -8.56
N ASN A 124 -15.47 -3.53 -7.52
CA ASN A 124 -15.82 -3.27 -6.14
C ASN A 124 -14.92 -2.16 -5.57
N ALA A 125 -15.54 -1.11 -5.05
CA ALA A 125 -14.82 -0.05 -4.35
C ALA A 125 -14.50 -0.51 -2.91
N ILE A 126 -13.22 -0.64 -2.61
CA ILE A 126 -12.72 -0.99 -1.27
C ILE A 126 -12.00 0.22 -0.72
N GLY A 127 -12.34 0.62 0.50
CA GLY A 127 -11.73 1.75 1.19
C GLY A 127 -11.15 1.39 2.54
N SER A 128 -10.28 2.25 3.05
CA SER A 128 -9.69 2.09 4.38
C SER A 128 -9.41 3.44 5.02
N VAL A 129 -9.46 3.47 6.36
CA VAL A 129 -9.02 4.59 7.18
C VAL A 129 -8.12 4.05 8.28
N LEU A 130 -6.91 4.63 8.40
CA LEU A 130 -5.89 4.21 9.36
C LEU A 130 -5.33 5.41 10.12
N GLY A 131 -5.04 5.19 11.41
CA GLY A 131 -4.13 6.04 12.17
C GLY A 131 -2.69 5.58 11.92
N THR A 132 -1.76 6.49 11.65
CA THR A 132 -0.39 6.18 11.27
C THR A 132 0.63 6.84 12.17
N LEU A 133 1.75 6.16 12.40
CA LEU A 133 2.98 6.68 13.02
C LEU A 133 4.08 6.61 11.97
N THR A 134 4.78 7.72 11.73
CA THR A 134 5.86 7.81 10.74
C THR A 134 7.16 8.23 11.42
N LEU A 135 8.23 7.50 11.13
CA LEU A 135 9.59 7.85 11.49
C LEU A 135 10.34 8.19 10.21
N ARG A 136 10.75 9.44 10.03
CA ARG A 136 11.55 9.89 8.88
C ARG A 136 12.95 10.32 9.31
N TYR A 137 13.90 10.16 8.42
CA TYR A 137 15.28 10.56 8.64
C TYR A 137 15.73 11.55 7.55
N PRO A 138 15.54 12.87 7.76
CA PRO A 138 16.06 13.88 6.85
C PRO A 138 17.58 13.81 6.77
N ILE A 139 18.12 13.54 5.59
CA ILE A 139 19.57 13.51 5.38
C ILE A 139 20.07 14.96 5.38
N PRO A 140 21.01 15.33 6.27
CA PRO A 140 21.49 16.71 6.40
C PRO A 140 21.94 17.31 5.08
N CYS A 141 21.58 18.57 4.83
CA CYS A 141 21.92 19.32 3.62
C CYS A 141 21.42 18.72 2.29
N THR A 142 20.49 17.78 2.34
CA THR A 142 19.90 17.17 1.15
C THR A 142 18.38 17.30 1.13
N ARG A 143 17.79 17.02 -0.02
CA ARG A 143 16.35 17.00 -0.25
C ARG A 143 15.70 15.63 0.05
N PHE A 144 16.50 14.65 0.49
CA PHE A 144 16.09 13.27 0.65
C PHE A 144 15.80 12.94 2.11
N SER A 145 14.68 12.28 2.33
CA SER A 145 14.31 11.76 3.65
C SER A 145 13.70 10.37 3.51
N PRO A 146 14.46 9.30 3.73
CA PRO A 146 13.89 7.98 3.89
C PRO A 146 13.00 7.94 5.15
N TYR A 147 11.93 7.15 5.09
CA TYR A 147 11.02 6.99 6.20
C TYR A 147 10.47 5.57 6.28
N ILE A 148 10.05 5.21 7.48
CA ILE A 148 9.27 4.02 7.76
C ILE A 148 7.99 4.44 8.47
N PHE A 149 6.95 3.66 8.30
CA PHE A 149 5.68 3.94 8.95
C PHE A 149 4.95 2.66 9.31
N GLY A 150 4.07 2.78 10.27
CA GLY A 150 3.12 1.74 10.64
C GLY A 150 1.79 2.37 10.98
N GLY A 151 0.72 1.63 10.76
CA GLY A 151 -0.62 2.11 11.02
C GLY A 151 -1.59 0.99 11.34
N ALA A 152 -2.72 1.36 11.92
CA ALA A 152 -3.83 0.46 12.19
C ALA A 152 -5.16 1.20 12.01
N GLY A 153 -6.19 0.47 11.59
CA GLY A 153 -7.49 1.06 11.32
C GLY A 153 -8.54 0.06 10.87
N ALA A 154 -9.42 0.51 10.00
CA ALA A 154 -10.50 -0.30 9.45
C ALA A 154 -10.48 -0.26 7.91
N ILE A 155 -10.79 -1.38 7.31
CA ILE A 155 -11.01 -1.57 5.87
C ILE A 155 -12.46 -1.99 5.64
N PHE A 156 -13.09 -1.49 4.60
CA PHE A 156 -14.50 -1.68 4.28
C PHE A 156 -14.70 -1.82 2.76
N GLY A 157 -15.83 -2.41 2.39
CA GLY A 157 -16.22 -2.60 0.97
C GLY A 157 -15.85 -3.96 0.38
N GLY A 158 -15.00 -4.75 1.04
CA GLY A 158 -14.59 -6.08 0.60
C GLY A 158 -15.22 -7.23 1.40
N GLY A 159 -14.73 -8.45 1.19
CA GLY A 159 -15.17 -9.64 1.91
C GLY A 159 -16.56 -10.14 1.52
N GLN A 160 -17.08 -9.72 0.38
CA GLN A 160 -18.35 -10.19 -0.17
C GLN A 160 -18.17 -11.64 -0.64
N ARG A 161 -19.17 -12.49 -0.37
CA ARG A 161 -19.16 -13.88 -0.83
C ARG A 161 -20.32 -14.13 -1.77
N PRO A 162 -20.10 -14.87 -2.88
CA PRO A 162 -21.18 -15.22 -3.76
C PRO A 162 -22.20 -16.09 -3.02
N ILE A 163 -23.48 -15.72 -3.11
CA ILE A 163 -24.59 -16.53 -2.64
C ILE A 163 -25.02 -17.42 -3.79
N ASN A 164 -24.70 -18.70 -3.71
CA ASN A 164 -25.15 -19.70 -4.67
C ASN A 164 -26.50 -20.22 -4.22
N ARG A 165 -27.52 -20.01 -5.01
CA ARG A 165 -28.84 -20.61 -4.81
C ARG A 165 -29.03 -21.73 -5.85
N PHE A 166 -29.41 -22.89 -5.35
CA PHE A 166 -29.92 -23.94 -6.21
C PHE A 166 -31.29 -23.54 -6.73
N VAL A 167 -31.40 -23.25 -8.00
CA VAL A 167 -32.69 -23.08 -8.67
C VAL A 167 -32.98 -24.39 -9.39
N ARG A 168 -33.96 -25.11 -8.88
CA ARG A 168 -34.47 -26.29 -9.55
C ARG A 168 -35.49 -25.83 -10.59
N GLU A 169 -35.04 -25.54 -11.81
CA GLU A 169 -35.96 -25.40 -12.93
C GLU A 169 -36.31 -26.78 -13.45
N GLY A 170 -37.52 -27.22 -13.08
CA GLY A 170 -38.03 -28.46 -13.59
C GLY A 170 -38.47 -28.32 -15.02
N PHE A 171 -37.66 -28.74 -15.97
CA PHE A 171 -38.15 -29.12 -17.30
C PHE A 171 -38.69 -30.53 -17.21
N ILE A 172 -40.02 -30.67 -17.30
CA ILE A 172 -40.69 -31.97 -17.47
C ILE A 172 -40.52 -32.39 -18.94
N ASN A 173 -39.41 -33.01 -19.25
CA ASN A 173 -39.35 -33.86 -20.41
C ASN A 173 -39.83 -35.26 -20.02
N GLN A 174 -40.53 -35.94 -20.94
CA GLN A 174 -41.22 -37.21 -20.73
C GLN A 174 -40.32 -38.40 -20.29
N GLY A 175 -39.14 -38.15 -19.74
CA GLY A 175 -38.21 -39.14 -19.22
C GLY A 175 -37.82 -39.00 -17.76
N GLY A 176 -38.32 -38.02 -17.01
CA GLY A 176 -38.25 -37.99 -15.56
C GLY A 176 -36.90 -37.64 -14.93
N GLU A 177 -35.92 -37.10 -15.66
CA GLU A 177 -34.66 -36.62 -15.08
C GLU A 177 -34.72 -35.10 -14.84
N GLY A 178 -34.76 -34.68 -13.56
CA GLY A 178 -34.63 -33.30 -13.17
C GLY A 178 -33.18 -32.88 -13.09
N PHE A 179 -32.83 -31.74 -13.71
CA PHE A 179 -31.50 -31.15 -13.64
C PHE A 179 -31.50 -30.01 -12.61
N ASP A 180 -30.51 -29.99 -11.75
CA ASP A 180 -30.27 -28.91 -10.80
C ASP A 180 -29.33 -27.88 -11.46
N ILE A 181 -29.80 -26.67 -11.67
CA ILE A 181 -28.98 -25.57 -12.19
C ILE A 181 -28.46 -24.75 -11.01
N PHE A 182 -27.15 -24.56 -10.95
CA PHE A 182 -26.52 -23.66 -10.00
C PHE A 182 -26.53 -22.25 -10.55
N GLN A 183 -27.28 -21.36 -9.94
CA GLN A 183 -27.27 -19.95 -10.30
C GLN A 183 -26.74 -19.13 -9.13
N THR A 184 -25.74 -18.27 -9.39
CA THR A 184 -25.33 -17.25 -8.44
C THR A 184 -26.40 -16.17 -8.40
N VAL A 185 -27.11 -16.03 -7.27
CA VAL A 185 -28.29 -15.14 -7.16
C VAL A 185 -27.95 -13.79 -6.55
N GLY A 186 -26.76 -13.64 -5.97
CA GLY A 186 -26.35 -12.38 -5.32
C GLY A 186 -25.02 -12.51 -4.58
N GLN A 187 -24.66 -11.45 -3.88
CA GLN A 187 -23.50 -11.40 -2.99
C GLN A 187 -23.95 -11.13 -1.56
N THR A 188 -23.15 -11.55 -0.58
CA THR A 188 -23.29 -11.11 0.81
C THR A 188 -22.94 -9.63 0.93
N ASP A 189 -23.43 -8.98 2.00
CA ASP A 189 -23.02 -7.62 2.32
C ASP A 189 -21.50 -7.53 2.54
N SER A 190 -20.95 -6.36 2.23
CA SER A 190 -19.55 -6.04 2.50
C SER A 190 -19.26 -6.08 4.00
N GLN A 191 -18.07 -6.54 4.36
CA GLN A 191 -17.65 -6.65 5.76
C GLN A 191 -16.60 -5.59 6.08
N THR A 192 -16.75 -4.95 7.24
CA THR A 192 -15.72 -4.10 7.82
C THR A 192 -14.79 -4.96 8.67
N GLN A 193 -13.48 -4.86 8.41
CA GLN A 193 -12.46 -5.61 9.14
C GLN A 193 -11.35 -4.70 9.68
N ALA A 194 -10.63 -5.17 10.68
CA ALA A 194 -9.43 -4.49 11.15
C ALA A 194 -8.30 -4.65 10.13
N ILE A 195 -7.55 -3.57 9.91
CA ILE A 195 -6.36 -3.57 9.06
C ILE A 195 -5.19 -2.98 9.84
N GLY A 196 -4.01 -3.60 9.68
CA GLY A 196 -2.73 -3.07 10.09
C GLY A 196 -1.84 -2.89 8.87
N GLN A 197 -0.93 -1.92 8.90
CA GLN A 197 0.08 -1.76 7.85
C GLN A 197 1.45 -1.44 8.42
N VAL A 198 2.48 -1.88 7.70
CA VAL A 198 3.86 -1.45 7.90
C VAL A 198 4.49 -1.18 6.56
N GLY A 199 5.32 -0.15 6.48
CA GLY A 199 5.91 0.23 5.21
C GLY A 199 7.11 1.13 5.36
N GLY A 200 7.68 1.50 4.23
CA GLY A 200 8.78 2.44 4.14
C GLY A 200 8.93 3.01 2.75
N GLY A 201 9.57 4.15 2.68
CA GLY A 201 9.70 4.88 1.43
C GLY A 201 10.72 6.00 1.49
N LEU A 202 10.63 6.84 0.50
CA LEU A 202 11.49 7.99 0.30
C LEU A 202 10.64 9.22 0.00
N GLU A 203 10.91 10.30 0.72
CA GLU A 203 10.42 11.64 0.41
C GLU A 203 11.55 12.46 -0.22
N ILE A 204 11.25 13.15 -1.31
CA ILE A 204 12.18 14.05 -2.02
C ILE A 204 11.55 15.43 -2.07
N ARG A 205 12.11 16.41 -1.35
CA ARG A 205 11.62 17.79 -1.38
C ARG A 205 12.06 18.48 -2.67
N LEU A 206 11.10 18.92 -3.47
CA LEU A 206 11.35 19.75 -4.66
C LEU A 206 11.51 21.21 -4.25
N THR A 207 10.67 21.65 -3.33
CA THR A 207 10.74 22.94 -2.61
C THR A 207 10.59 22.67 -1.11
N PRO A 208 10.81 23.64 -0.21
CA PRO A 208 10.53 23.44 1.22
C PRO A 208 9.10 22.98 1.51
N HIS A 209 8.13 23.37 0.66
CA HIS A 209 6.70 23.09 0.84
C HIS A 209 6.13 21.99 -0.06
N ILE A 210 6.86 21.54 -1.07
CA ILE A 210 6.38 20.52 -2.01
C ILE A 210 7.41 19.40 -2.12
N GLY A 211 6.97 18.19 -1.91
CA GLY A 211 7.76 16.97 -2.02
C GLY A 211 7.10 15.91 -2.88
N TRP A 212 7.90 14.98 -3.35
CA TRP A 212 7.47 13.72 -3.94
C TRP A 212 7.65 12.63 -2.89
N VAL A 213 6.64 11.77 -2.76
CA VAL A 213 6.69 10.58 -1.91
C VAL A 213 6.53 9.33 -2.77
N SER A 214 7.32 8.30 -2.45
CA SER A 214 7.16 6.99 -3.03
C SER A 214 7.49 5.95 -1.98
N ASP A 215 6.58 5.02 -1.75
CA ASP A 215 6.72 4.02 -0.72
C ASP A 215 6.05 2.69 -1.07
N PHE A 216 6.35 1.72 -0.26
CA PHE A 216 5.79 0.40 -0.28
C PHE A 216 5.31 0.03 1.11
N SER A 217 4.12 -0.56 1.21
CA SER A 217 3.57 -1.09 2.46
C SER A 217 3.07 -2.51 2.31
N TRP A 218 3.14 -3.25 3.41
CA TRP A 218 2.49 -4.54 3.56
C TRP A 218 1.32 -4.39 4.51
N ASN A 219 0.15 -4.81 4.05
CA ASN A 219 -1.11 -4.67 4.74
C ASN A 219 -1.57 -6.02 5.29
N PHE A 220 -1.96 -6.02 6.56
CA PHE A 220 -2.45 -7.18 7.29
C PHE A 220 -3.94 -6.98 7.55
N VAL A 221 -4.78 -7.78 6.93
CA VAL A 221 -6.23 -7.80 7.18
C VAL A 221 -6.56 -9.09 7.90
N ASP A 222 -7.58 -9.08 8.73
CA ASP A 222 -7.96 -10.25 9.51
C ASP A 222 -8.06 -11.51 8.65
N GLY A 223 -7.36 -12.57 9.09
CA GLY A 223 -7.16 -13.79 8.33
C GLY A 223 -5.85 -13.81 7.52
N PRO A 224 -5.07 -14.93 7.61
CA PRO A 224 -3.71 -15.01 7.05
C PRO A 224 -3.64 -14.92 5.53
N LYS A 225 -4.75 -15.14 4.83
CA LYS A 225 -4.84 -15.09 3.36
C LYS A 225 -5.19 -13.70 2.82
N ASN A 226 -5.56 -12.76 3.69
CA ASN A 226 -6.07 -11.44 3.30
C ASN A 226 -4.99 -10.37 3.16
N ASN A 227 -3.72 -10.72 3.41
CA ASN A 227 -2.60 -9.80 3.36
C ASN A 227 -2.25 -9.42 1.91
N PHE A 228 -1.87 -8.16 1.71
CA PHE A 228 -1.49 -7.65 0.40
C PHE A 228 -0.39 -6.59 0.47
N GLY A 229 0.36 -6.48 -0.63
CA GLY A 229 1.34 -5.43 -0.85
C GLY A 229 0.72 -4.23 -1.55
N MET A 230 1.17 -3.02 -1.21
CA MET A 230 0.71 -1.78 -1.81
C MET A 230 1.91 -0.89 -2.13
N ALA A 231 2.05 -0.50 -3.39
CA ALA A 231 3.01 0.49 -3.84
C ALA A 231 2.29 1.82 -4.07
N ARG A 232 2.88 2.92 -3.56
CA ARG A 232 2.28 4.26 -3.62
C ARG A 232 3.27 5.26 -4.17
N THR A 233 2.75 6.24 -4.89
CA THR A 233 3.53 7.40 -5.32
C THR A 233 2.65 8.63 -5.40
N GLY A 234 3.19 9.79 -5.02
CA GLY A 234 2.37 10.99 -4.95
C GLY A 234 3.13 12.25 -4.59
N VAL A 235 2.37 13.29 -4.28
CA VAL A 235 2.88 14.61 -3.93
C VAL A 235 2.54 14.91 -2.48
N ASN A 236 3.51 15.48 -1.77
CA ASN A 236 3.37 15.95 -0.40
C ASN A 236 3.47 17.47 -0.35
N PHE A 237 2.52 18.09 0.35
CA PHE A 237 2.49 19.51 0.65
C PHE A 237 2.76 19.71 2.13
N ALA A 238 3.78 20.51 2.46
CA ALA A 238 4.22 20.80 3.82
C ALA A 238 3.96 22.25 4.20
N PHE A 239 3.45 22.44 5.40
CA PHE A 239 3.04 23.73 5.98
C PHE A 239 3.65 23.96 7.35
#